data_437a72158da3e4693e213d500bb8e06b
#
_entry.id   437a72158da3e4693e213d500bb8e06b
#
_cell.length_a   1.000
_cell.length_b   1.000
_cell.length_c   1.000
_cell.angle_alpha   90.00
_cell.angle_beta   90.00
_cell.angle_gamma   90.00
#
_symmetry.space_group_name_H-M   'P 1'
#
loop_
_entity.id
_entity.type
_entity.pdbx_description
1 polymer ?
#
loop_
_entity_poly.entity_id
_entity_poly.type
_entity_poly.pdbx_seq_one_letter_code
_entity_poly.pdbx_strand_id
1 'polypeptide(L)'
;MMGINAAALSAHPFLHGMRADQLTVLAEAAGDVKFPARHRLFEDGGNATSFWLIQSGRVSLDLHIPGDGPAVIETIGMGELLGWSWLFPPYRWAFGAVTVAPVEAFEFDAPAVRKSCAADAGLGYELSQRISRLLAKRLQATRIRLIARSVQLT
;
A
#
# COMPACT_ATOMS: atom_id res chain seq x y z
N MET A 1 -3.94 -9.93 -19.87
CA MET A 1 -3.78 -10.18 -18.44
C MET A 1 -5.07 -10.74 -17.88
N MET A 2 -4.99 -11.86 -17.22
CA MET A 2 -6.19 -12.46 -16.62
C MET A 2 -6.62 -11.61 -15.43
N GLY A 3 -7.86 -11.16 -15.44
CA GLY A 3 -8.43 -10.41 -14.34
C GLY A 3 -8.55 -11.27 -13.09
N ILE A 4 -8.52 -10.62 -11.94
CA ILE A 4 -8.71 -11.25 -10.63
C ILE A 4 -10.20 -11.25 -10.33
N ASN A 5 -10.72 -12.31 -9.71
CA ASN A 5 -12.11 -12.32 -9.31
C ASN A 5 -12.29 -11.70 -7.91
N ALA A 6 -13.52 -11.25 -7.65
CA ALA A 6 -13.86 -10.60 -6.39
C ALA A 6 -13.65 -11.53 -5.18
N ALA A 7 -13.85 -12.83 -5.35
CA ALA A 7 -13.67 -13.79 -4.26
C ALA A 7 -12.21 -13.86 -3.80
N ALA A 8 -11.25 -13.78 -4.73
CA ALA A 8 -9.83 -13.75 -4.39
C ALA A 8 -9.47 -12.50 -3.58
N LEU A 9 -10.03 -11.35 -3.97
CA LEU A 9 -9.81 -10.09 -3.25
C LEU A 9 -10.42 -10.12 -1.84
N SER A 10 -11.60 -10.74 -1.69
CA SER A 10 -12.30 -10.78 -0.40
C SER A 10 -11.51 -11.50 0.69
N ALA A 11 -10.61 -12.39 0.30
CA ALA A 11 -9.77 -13.13 1.23
C ALA A 11 -8.63 -12.27 1.82
N HIS A 12 -8.30 -11.13 1.18
CA HIS A 12 -7.22 -10.28 1.66
C HIS A 12 -7.67 -9.48 2.88
N PRO A 13 -6.87 -9.43 3.97
CA PRO A 13 -7.25 -8.74 5.20
C PRO A 13 -7.65 -7.28 5.02
N PHE A 14 -6.98 -6.56 4.12
CA PHE A 14 -7.28 -5.15 3.87
C PHE A 14 -8.70 -4.93 3.33
N LEU A 15 -9.21 -5.90 2.57
CA LEU A 15 -10.54 -5.82 1.93
C LEU A 15 -11.60 -6.62 2.67
N HIS A 16 -11.25 -7.23 3.79
CA HIS A 16 -12.20 -8.03 4.58
C HIS A 16 -13.45 -7.23 4.93
N GLY A 17 -14.62 -7.83 4.67
CA GLY A 17 -15.90 -7.21 4.97
C GLY A 17 -16.41 -6.20 3.93
N MET A 18 -15.66 -5.98 2.86
CA MET A 18 -16.12 -5.11 1.77
C MET A 18 -17.26 -5.76 0.99
N ARG A 19 -18.22 -4.96 0.51
CA ARG A 19 -19.36 -5.48 -0.25
C ARG A 19 -18.93 -6.11 -1.58
N ALA A 20 -19.66 -7.14 -2.01
CA ALA A 20 -19.35 -7.89 -3.23
C ALA A 20 -19.34 -6.99 -4.48
N ASP A 21 -20.26 -6.02 -4.58
CA ASP A 21 -20.33 -5.10 -5.72
C ASP A 21 -19.08 -4.19 -5.77
N GLN A 22 -18.58 -3.75 -4.63
CA GLN A 22 -17.36 -2.94 -4.54
C GLN A 22 -16.12 -3.77 -4.90
N LEU A 23 -16.06 -5.01 -4.43
CA LEU A 23 -14.96 -5.93 -4.77
C LEU A 23 -14.91 -6.23 -6.27
N THR A 24 -16.06 -6.35 -6.91
CA THR A 24 -16.14 -6.55 -8.36
C THR A 24 -15.51 -5.37 -9.12
N VAL A 25 -15.81 -4.16 -8.71
CA VAL A 25 -15.22 -2.95 -9.31
C VAL A 25 -13.70 -2.94 -9.13
N LEU A 26 -13.23 -3.22 -7.93
CA LEU A 26 -11.78 -3.28 -7.66
C LEU A 26 -11.09 -4.38 -8.45
N ALA A 27 -11.73 -5.53 -8.61
CA ALA A 27 -11.17 -6.66 -9.36
C ALA A 27 -10.90 -6.29 -10.82
N GLU A 28 -11.72 -5.43 -11.42
CA GLU A 28 -11.54 -4.96 -12.79
C GLU A 28 -10.26 -4.15 -12.97
N ALA A 29 -9.77 -3.52 -11.90
CA ALA A 29 -8.55 -2.71 -11.91
C ALA A 29 -7.33 -3.46 -11.38
N ALA A 30 -7.46 -4.76 -11.07
CA ALA A 30 -6.44 -5.54 -10.38
C ALA A 30 -5.83 -6.62 -11.26
N GLY A 31 -4.58 -6.97 -10.96
CA GLY A 31 -3.88 -8.11 -11.57
C GLY A 31 -2.93 -8.74 -10.56
N ASP A 32 -2.58 -10.01 -10.81
CA ASP A 32 -1.56 -10.70 -10.03
C ASP A 32 -0.17 -10.28 -10.49
N VAL A 33 0.71 -9.98 -9.55
CA VAL A 33 2.11 -9.66 -9.85
C VAL A 33 3.04 -10.40 -8.90
N LYS A 34 4.26 -10.64 -9.39
CA LYS A 34 5.35 -11.23 -8.61
C LYS A 34 6.59 -10.40 -8.81
N PHE A 35 7.30 -10.15 -7.73
CA PHE A 35 8.57 -9.42 -7.77
C PHE A 35 9.65 -10.26 -7.11
N PRO A 36 10.87 -10.27 -7.68
CA PRO A 36 12.00 -10.91 -7.01
C PRO A 36 12.43 -10.09 -5.79
N ALA A 37 13.28 -10.65 -4.95
CA ALA A 37 13.91 -9.90 -3.86
C ALA A 37 14.76 -8.77 -4.43
N ARG A 38 14.92 -7.69 -3.67
CA ARG A 38 15.75 -6.53 -4.00
C ARG A 38 15.26 -5.77 -5.24
N HIS A 39 13.97 -5.81 -5.50
CA HIS A 39 13.35 -5.07 -6.61
C HIS A 39 12.81 -3.74 -6.09
N ARG A 40 13.23 -2.63 -6.70
CA ARG A 40 12.70 -1.30 -6.37
C ARG A 40 11.35 -1.12 -7.04
N LEU A 41 10.29 -1.01 -6.23
CA LEU A 41 8.94 -0.83 -6.73
C LEU A 41 8.67 0.62 -7.12
N PHE A 42 9.10 1.55 -6.27
CA PHE A 42 8.96 2.98 -6.56
C PHE A 42 9.91 3.80 -5.69
N GLU A 43 10.14 5.03 -6.13
CA GLU A 43 10.98 6.01 -5.47
C GLU A 43 10.15 7.11 -4.82
N ASP A 44 10.64 7.69 -3.72
CA ASP A 44 10.08 8.89 -3.13
C ASP A 44 10.00 10.00 -4.19
N GLY A 45 8.86 10.67 -4.28
CA GLY A 45 8.62 11.73 -5.26
C GLY A 45 8.12 11.26 -6.62
N GLY A 46 8.15 9.96 -6.89
CA GLY A 46 7.63 9.39 -8.14
C GLY A 46 6.10 9.43 -8.21
N ASN A 47 5.57 9.24 -9.41
CA ASN A 47 4.12 9.22 -9.64
C ASN A 47 3.49 7.97 -9.04
N ALA A 48 2.44 8.14 -8.22
CA ALA A 48 1.72 7.04 -7.59
C ALA A 48 0.64 6.51 -8.54
N THR A 49 1.04 5.65 -9.48
CA THR A 49 0.17 5.10 -10.53
C THR A 49 -0.35 3.71 -10.23
N SER A 50 0.16 3.07 -9.18
CA SER A 50 -0.27 1.74 -8.74
C SER A 50 -0.31 1.68 -7.23
N PHE A 51 -1.00 0.68 -6.70
CA PHE A 51 -0.85 0.27 -5.31
C PHE A 51 -1.01 -1.26 -5.24
N TRP A 52 -0.59 -1.84 -4.14
CA TRP A 52 -0.50 -3.30 -4.03
C TRP A 52 -1.09 -3.78 -2.72
N LEU A 53 -1.74 -4.94 -2.78
CA LEU A 53 -2.12 -5.70 -1.59
C LEU A 53 -1.20 -6.91 -1.51
N ILE A 54 -0.37 -6.96 -0.48
CA ILE A 54 0.67 -7.98 -0.33
C ILE A 54 0.04 -9.31 0.09
N GLN A 55 0.29 -10.36 -0.69
CA GLN A 55 -0.16 -11.73 -0.38
C GLN A 55 0.93 -12.52 0.32
N SER A 56 2.19 -12.32 -0.07
CA SER A 56 3.34 -12.97 0.56
C SER A 56 4.60 -12.15 0.32
N GLY A 57 5.60 -12.37 1.15
CA GLY A 57 6.87 -11.68 1.04
C GLY A 57 6.97 -10.48 1.96
N ARG A 58 7.97 -9.64 1.70
CA ARG A 58 8.28 -8.50 2.57
C ARG A 58 8.80 -7.33 1.75
N VAL A 59 8.36 -6.12 2.12
CA VAL A 59 8.74 -4.88 1.47
C VAL A 59 9.26 -3.89 2.51
N SER A 60 10.41 -3.29 2.24
CA SER A 60 10.96 -2.21 3.06
C SER A 60 10.53 -0.86 2.49
N LEU A 61 10.04 0.01 3.36
CA LEU A 61 9.75 1.40 3.01
C LEU A 61 10.91 2.26 3.45
N ASP A 62 11.36 3.17 2.59
CA ASP A 62 12.54 3.98 2.88
C ASP A 62 12.37 5.45 2.50
N LEU A 63 13.21 6.29 3.11
CA LEU A 63 13.35 7.69 2.72
C LEU A 63 14.82 7.93 2.41
N HIS A 64 15.07 8.69 1.36
CA HIS A 64 16.43 9.07 1.01
C HIS A 64 16.87 10.27 1.88
N ILE A 65 17.92 10.05 2.67
CA ILE A 65 18.50 11.11 3.50
C ILE A 65 19.71 11.67 2.76
N PRO A 66 19.72 12.97 2.44
CA PRO A 66 20.87 13.57 1.75
C PRO A 66 22.18 13.30 2.50
N GLY A 67 23.15 12.72 1.80
CA GLY A 67 24.46 12.36 2.35
C GLY A 67 24.55 10.98 2.97
N ASP A 68 23.43 10.37 3.36
CA ASP A 68 23.41 9.06 4.04
C ASP A 68 22.73 7.95 3.23
N GLY A 69 22.07 8.29 2.12
CA GLY A 69 21.36 7.33 1.30
C GLY A 69 20.01 6.91 1.90
N PRO A 70 19.46 5.76 1.48
CA PRO A 70 18.14 5.35 1.95
C PRO A 70 18.15 4.90 3.42
N ALA A 71 17.16 5.37 4.17
CA ALA A 71 16.92 4.95 5.54
C ALA A 71 15.60 4.19 5.61
N VAL A 72 15.61 2.98 6.11
CA VAL A 72 14.39 2.17 6.27
C VAL A 72 13.53 2.79 7.37
N ILE A 73 12.28 3.11 7.04
CA ILE A 73 11.33 3.68 7.98
C ILE A 73 10.32 2.65 8.48
N GLU A 74 10.02 1.64 7.68
CA GLU A 74 9.05 0.61 8.01
C GLU A 74 9.23 -0.61 7.12
N THR A 75 8.76 -1.76 7.59
CA THR A 75 8.69 -2.98 6.79
C THR A 75 7.27 -3.50 6.83
N ILE A 76 6.73 -3.87 5.67
CA ILE A 76 5.38 -4.40 5.54
C ILE A 76 5.41 -5.78 4.88
N GLY A 77 4.37 -6.56 5.09
CA GLY A 77 4.31 -7.93 4.58
C GLY A 77 2.89 -8.40 4.30
N MET A 78 2.69 -9.70 4.44
CA MET A 78 1.42 -10.37 4.14
C MET A 78 0.24 -9.68 4.81
N GLY A 79 -0.83 -9.47 4.04
CA GLY A 79 -2.08 -8.89 4.53
C GLY A 79 -2.10 -7.38 4.58
N GLU A 80 -1.03 -6.70 4.16
CA GLU A 80 -0.91 -5.26 4.25
C GLU A 80 -1.04 -4.57 2.89
N LEU A 81 -1.42 -3.29 2.93
CA LEU A 81 -1.47 -2.41 1.77
C LEU A 81 -0.10 -1.76 1.57
N LEU A 82 0.40 -1.81 0.34
CA LEU A 82 1.57 -1.05 -0.09
C LEU A 82 1.11 0.10 -0.97
N GLY A 83 1.30 1.33 -0.47
CA GLY A 83 1.02 2.54 -1.22
C GLY A 83 -0.35 3.14 -0.90
N TRP A 84 -0.33 4.40 -0.46
CA TRP A 84 -1.55 5.16 -0.19
C TRP A 84 -1.51 6.55 -0.82
N SER A 85 -0.36 6.99 -1.34
CA SER A 85 -0.20 8.32 -1.94
C SER A 85 -1.03 8.52 -3.21
N TRP A 86 -1.45 7.42 -3.84
CA TRP A 86 -2.29 7.43 -5.04
C TRP A 86 -3.68 8.04 -4.78
N LEU A 87 -4.12 8.08 -3.53
CA LEU A 87 -5.45 8.58 -3.15
C LEU A 87 -5.47 10.09 -2.97
N PHE A 88 -4.34 10.71 -2.65
CA PHE A 88 -4.26 12.12 -2.28
C PHE A 88 -3.43 12.93 -3.28
N PRO A 89 -3.97 14.08 -3.79
CA PRO A 89 -3.16 14.97 -4.62
C PRO A 89 -1.88 15.42 -3.86
N PRO A 90 -0.74 15.53 -4.51
CA PRO A 90 -0.47 15.49 -5.95
C PRO A 90 -0.18 14.08 -6.50
N TYR A 91 -0.58 13.02 -5.82
CA TYR A 91 -0.42 11.62 -6.25
C TYR A 91 1.04 11.26 -6.49
N ARG A 92 1.89 11.65 -5.55
CA ARG A 92 3.31 11.34 -5.58
C ARG A 92 3.69 10.56 -4.33
N TRP A 93 4.60 9.60 -4.51
CA TRP A 93 5.06 8.77 -3.40
C TRP A 93 5.73 9.61 -2.32
N ALA A 94 5.33 9.38 -1.07
CA ALA A 94 5.90 10.05 0.10
C ALA A 94 7.11 9.28 0.67
N PHE A 95 7.43 8.12 0.11
CA PHE A 95 8.54 7.26 0.48
C PHE A 95 8.86 6.35 -0.70
N GLY A 96 9.97 5.59 -0.61
CA GLY A 96 10.30 4.55 -1.58
C GLY A 96 9.93 3.17 -1.04
N ALA A 97 9.95 2.18 -1.91
CA ALA A 97 9.67 0.79 -1.55
C ALA A 97 10.56 -0.17 -2.33
N VAL A 98 11.15 -1.12 -1.63
CA VAL A 98 12.00 -2.15 -2.20
C VAL A 98 11.66 -3.50 -1.57
N THR A 99 11.60 -4.56 -2.38
CA THR A 99 11.34 -5.89 -1.85
C THR A 99 12.57 -6.41 -1.10
N VAL A 100 12.34 -7.01 0.06
CA VAL A 100 13.38 -7.65 0.87
C VAL A 100 13.44 -9.15 0.58
N ALA A 101 12.30 -9.74 0.29
CA ALA A 101 12.12 -11.14 -0.11
C ALA A 101 11.23 -11.17 -1.34
N PRO A 102 11.15 -12.29 -2.09
CA PRO A 102 10.21 -12.38 -3.19
C PRO A 102 8.78 -12.06 -2.74
N VAL A 103 8.07 -11.28 -3.52
CA VAL A 103 6.73 -10.78 -3.19
C VAL A 103 5.71 -11.27 -4.21
N GLU A 104 4.57 -11.73 -3.72
CA GLU A 104 3.36 -11.92 -4.51
C GLU A 104 2.31 -10.92 -4.02
N ALA A 105 1.65 -10.26 -4.93
CA ALA A 105 0.69 -9.20 -4.59
C ALA A 105 -0.38 -9.07 -5.65
N PHE A 106 -1.49 -8.44 -5.26
CA PHE A 106 -2.44 -7.87 -6.22
C PHE A 106 -1.97 -6.45 -6.52
N GLU A 107 -1.82 -6.11 -7.79
CA GLU A 107 -1.50 -4.76 -8.23
C GLU A 107 -2.74 -4.09 -8.80
N PHE A 108 -2.99 -2.86 -8.37
CA PHE A 108 -4.15 -2.08 -8.80
C PHE A 108 -3.72 -0.88 -9.64
N ASP A 109 -4.47 -0.63 -10.70
CA ASP A 109 -4.36 0.58 -11.49
C ASP A 109 -4.96 1.74 -10.69
N ALA A 110 -4.11 2.58 -10.10
CA ALA A 110 -4.57 3.65 -9.23
C ALA A 110 -5.44 4.69 -9.93
N PRO A 111 -5.11 5.17 -11.14
CA PRO A 111 -6.00 6.07 -11.87
C PRO A 111 -7.40 5.47 -12.09
N ALA A 112 -7.48 4.18 -12.44
CA ALA A 112 -8.77 3.51 -12.64
C ALA A 112 -9.57 3.43 -11.33
N VAL A 113 -8.91 3.11 -10.22
CA VAL A 113 -9.58 3.06 -8.91
C VAL A 113 -10.05 4.45 -8.48
N ARG A 114 -9.24 5.50 -8.68
CA ARG A 114 -9.67 6.88 -8.39
C ARG A 114 -10.93 7.27 -9.18
N LYS A 115 -10.96 6.91 -10.47
CA LYS A 115 -12.10 7.16 -11.33
C LYS A 115 -13.36 6.46 -10.80
N SER A 116 -13.22 5.22 -10.39
CA SER A 116 -14.34 4.46 -9.80
C SER A 116 -14.82 5.07 -8.49
N CYS A 117 -13.92 5.57 -7.65
CA CYS A 117 -14.27 6.28 -6.42
C CYS A 117 -15.00 7.59 -6.68
N ALA A 118 -14.63 8.32 -7.75
CA ALA A 118 -15.31 9.56 -8.12
C ALA A 118 -16.73 9.28 -8.62
N ALA A 119 -16.93 8.14 -9.31
CA ALA A 119 -18.23 7.74 -9.81
C ALA A 119 -19.12 7.11 -8.73
N ASP A 120 -18.53 6.51 -7.72
CA ASP A 120 -19.22 5.83 -6.61
C ASP A 120 -18.65 6.32 -5.27
N ALA A 121 -19.33 7.27 -4.66
CA ALA A 121 -18.91 7.86 -3.40
C ALA A 121 -18.83 6.82 -2.27
N GLY A 122 -19.66 5.79 -2.30
CA GLY A 122 -19.63 4.71 -1.32
C GLY A 122 -18.33 3.91 -1.36
N LEU A 123 -17.84 3.61 -2.55
CA LEU A 123 -16.54 2.95 -2.73
C LEU A 123 -15.41 3.86 -2.26
N GLY A 124 -15.43 5.14 -2.63
CA GLY A 124 -14.43 6.11 -2.20
C GLY A 124 -14.40 6.25 -0.69
N TYR A 125 -15.56 6.32 -0.05
CA TYR A 125 -15.66 6.38 1.39
C TYR A 125 -15.04 5.14 2.05
N GLU A 126 -15.39 3.95 1.55
CA GLU A 126 -14.92 2.69 2.12
C GLU A 126 -13.39 2.56 2.04
N LEU A 127 -12.82 2.88 0.90
CA LEU A 127 -11.36 2.86 0.73
C LEU A 127 -10.68 3.91 1.59
N SER A 128 -11.23 5.13 1.66
CA SER A 128 -10.69 6.20 2.49
C SER A 128 -10.69 5.83 3.96
N GLN A 129 -11.76 5.19 4.46
CA GLN A 129 -11.84 4.73 5.83
C GLN A 129 -10.77 3.67 6.15
N ARG A 130 -10.58 2.70 5.25
CA ARG A 130 -9.59 1.64 5.44
C ARG A 130 -8.18 2.19 5.44
N ILE A 131 -7.87 3.11 4.52
CA ILE A 131 -6.57 3.77 4.46
C ILE A 131 -6.34 4.66 5.68
N SER A 132 -7.36 5.40 6.12
CA SER A 132 -7.24 6.24 7.32
C SER A 132 -6.93 5.42 8.57
N ARG A 133 -7.59 4.27 8.75
CA ARG A 133 -7.31 3.36 9.87
C ARG A 133 -5.88 2.84 9.80
N LEU A 134 -5.42 2.49 8.61
CA LEU A 134 -4.05 2.02 8.40
C LEU A 134 -3.04 3.09 8.77
N LEU A 135 -3.25 4.32 8.32
CA LEU A 135 -2.36 5.45 8.63
C LEU A 135 -2.36 5.76 10.12
N ALA A 136 -3.51 5.70 10.77
CA ALA A 136 -3.61 5.89 12.22
C ALA A 136 -2.78 4.83 12.98
N LYS A 137 -2.87 3.56 12.56
CA LYS A 137 -2.07 2.48 13.14
C LYS A 137 -0.58 2.70 12.95
N ARG A 138 -0.16 3.07 11.74
CA ARG A 138 1.25 3.32 11.43
C ARG A 138 1.78 4.52 12.22
N LEU A 139 0.99 5.58 12.35
CA LEU A 139 1.35 6.74 13.13
C LEU A 139 1.55 6.37 14.60
N GLN A 140 0.63 5.59 15.18
CA GLN A 140 0.74 5.13 16.56
C GLN A 140 1.99 4.27 16.78
N ALA A 141 2.26 3.33 15.86
CA ALA A 141 3.45 2.50 15.93
C ALA A 141 4.74 3.33 15.85
N THR A 142 4.76 4.34 14.99
CA THR A 142 5.90 5.25 14.84
C THR A 142 6.13 6.07 16.13
N ARG A 143 5.06 6.55 16.76
CA ARG A 143 5.14 7.28 18.03
C ARG A 143 5.72 6.41 19.14
N ILE A 144 5.28 5.16 19.23
CA ILE A 144 5.79 4.21 20.21
C ILE A 144 7.29 3.97 20.02
N ARG A 145 7.73 3.78 18.76
CA ARG A 145 9.16 3.59 18.45
C ARG A 145 9.97 4.82 18.83
N LEU A 146 9.46 6.01 18.60
CA LEU A 146 10.12 7.28 18.98
C LEU A 146 10.28 7.36 20.50
N ILE A 147 9.25 7.04 21.25
CA ILE A 147 9.30 7.06 22.72
C ILE A 147 10.34 6.05 23.22
N ALA A 148 10.34 4.83 22.66
CA ALA A 148 11.30 3.79 23.04
C ALA A 148 12.74 4.23 22.78
N ARG A 149 13.01 4.90 21.66
CA ARG A 149 14.33 5.44 21.35
C ARG A 149 14.74 6.55 22.31
N SER A 150 13.84 7.43 22.66
CA SER A 150 14.09 8.50 23.62
C SER A 150 14.47 7.96 25.00
N VAL A 151 13.77 6.92 25.46
CA VAL A 151 14.06 6.26 26.73
C VAL A 151 15.44 5.60 26.71
N GLN A 152 15.83 4.99 25.59
CA GLN A 152 17.15 4.35 25.46
C GLN A 152 18.30 5.35 25.45
N LEU A 153 18.07 6.58 25.04
CA LEU A 153 19.08 7.61 24.98
C LEU A 153 19.28 8.35 26.31
N THR A 154 18.39 8.15 27.25
CA THR A 154 18.51 8.70 28.60
C THR A 154 19.06 7.66 29.58
#